data_c8a77e7f3c65ebc2b6a37aca981365d3
#
_entry.id   c8a77e7f3c65ebc2b6a37aca981365d3
#
_cell.length_a   1.000
_cell.length_b   1.000
_cell.length_c   1.000
_cell.angle_alpha   90.00
_cell.angle_beta   90.00
_cell.angle_gamma   90.00
#
_symmetry.space_group_name_H-M   'P 1'
#
loop_
_entity.id
_entity.type
_entity.pdbx_description
1 polymer ?
#
loop_
_entity_poly.entity_id
_entity_poly.type
_entity_poly.pdbx_seq_one_letter_code
_entity_poly.pdbx_strand_id
1 'polypeptide(L)'
;ATTTPLSPSASESGSYFNPRVLLVDDNAINLKLLVVFAKRQNLRYEEATNGLEAFEIYKSEAKENSNSSPPTRPFDFVLMDLSMPVMDGLTSTRHIRQFESKMGLESCHIVALTGLASAQDQRDAQEAGVDTYLVKPVKFADIKKVFGGT
;
A
#
# COMPACT_ATOMS: atom_id res chain seq x y z
N ALA A 1 2.48 -30.09 -4.80
CA ALA A 1 2.46 -29.39 -4.60
C ALA A 1 2.19 -29.15 -4.52
N THR A 2 2.19 -29.68 -4.41
CA THR A 2 2.06 -28.98 -4.16
C THR A 2 1.63 -28.51 -3.91
N THR A 3 1.44 -29.06 -3.77
CA THR A 3 1.04 -28.28 -3.40
C THR A 3 0.39 -27.87 -3.17
N THR A 4 0.06 -28.29 -3.07
CA THR A 4 -0.52 -27.50 -2.73
C THR A 4 -1.22 -27.09 -2.52
N PRO A 5 -1.53 -27.51 -2.49
CA PRO A 5 -2.18 -26.75 -2.14
C PRO A 5 -2.78 -26.27 -1.87
N LEU A 6 -3.22 -26.44 -1.76
CA LEU A 6 -3.69 -25.53 -1.41
C LEU A 6 -4.24 -25.04 -1.41
N SER A 7 -4.47 -25.33 -1.48
CA SER A 7 -4.85 -24.39 -1.30
C SER A 7 -5.37 -23.81 -1.40
N PRO A 8 -5.74 -24.26 -1.56
CA PRO A 8 -6.15 -23.29 -1.54
C PRO A 8 -6.58 -22.67 -1.53
N SER A 9 -6.86 -22.99 -1.58
CA SER A 9 -7.04 -22.00 -1.52
C SER A 9 -7.02 -21.37 -1.69
N ALA A 10 -7.05 -21.93 -1.89
CA ALA A 10 -6.81 -21.01 -1.96
C ALA A 10 -6.79 -20.49 -2.23
N SER A 11 -6.86 -20.88 -2.20
CA SER A 11 -6.56 -20.12 -2.39
C SER A 11 -6.31 -19.71 -2.53
N GLU A 12 -6.21 -20.10 -2.46
CA GLU A 12 -5.77 -19.55 -2.54
C GLU A 12 -5.09 -18.99 -2.53
N SER A 13 -4.75 -19.38 -2.57
CA SER A 13 -3.95 -18.72 -2.59
C SER A 13 -3.19 -18.24 -2.82
N GLY A 14 -2.70 -18.37 -2.24
CA GLY A 14 -1.41 -17.63 -2.21
C GLY A 14 -0.97 -17.24 -3.53
N SER A 15 -0.48 -18.10 -4.18
CA SER A 15 -0.05 -17.80 -5.53
C SER A 15 -1.17 -17.29 -6.37
N TYR A 16 -2.30 -17.71 -6.07
CA TYR A 16 -3.48 -17.13 -6.64
C TYR A 16 -3.76 -15.79 -6.02
N PHE A 17 -3.01 -15.44 -5.03
CA PHE A 17 -3.09 -14.13 -4.44
C PHE A 17 -2.49 -13.13 -5.41
N ASN A 18 -3.31 -12.19 -5.84
CA ASN A 18 -2.91 -11.15 -6.78
C ASN A 18 -3.19 -9.80 -6.13
N PRO A 19 -2.30 -9.32 -5.28
CA PRO A 19 -2.55 -8.11 -4.52
C PRO A 19 -2.67 -6.89 -5.41
N ARG A 20 -3.45 -5.95 -4.96
CA ARG A 20 -3.63 -4.67 -5.61
C ARG A 20 -2.91 -3.61 -4.82
N VAL A 21 -2.12 -2.77 -5.49
CA VAL A 21 -1.21 -1.83 -4.85
C VAL A 21 -1.48 -0.41 -5.31
N LEU A 22 -1.50 0.52 -4.37
CA LEU A 22 -1.54 1.95 -4.68
C LEU A 22 -0.12 2.49 -4.51
N LEU A 23 0.42 3.08 -5.58
CA LEU A 23 1.78 3.62 -5.61
C LEU A 23 1.71 5.12 -5.50
N VAL A 24 2.34 5.70 -4.48
CA VAL A 24 2.23 7.13 -4.20
C VAL A 24 3.60 7.77 -4.06
N ASP A 25 3.93 8.67 -4.97
CA ASP A 25 5.17 9.44 -4.93
C ASP A 25 5.01 10.66 -5.82
N ASP A 26 5.43 11.83 -5.34
CA ASP A 26 5.35 13.06 -6.12
C ASP A 26 6.51 13.20 -7.12
N ASN A 27 7.56 12.42 -6.95
CA ASN A 27 8.69 12.43 -7.87
C ASN A 27 8.44 11.45 -9.01
N ALA A 28 8.39 11.96 -10.24
CA ALA A 28 8.05 11.15 -11.41
C ALA A 28 9.02 9.98 -11.61
N ILE A 29 10.29 10.18 -11.33
CA ILE A 29 11.29 9.13 -11.51
C ILE A 29 11.08 8.02 -10.48
N ASN A 30 10.87 8.40 -9.22
CA ASN A 30 10.61 7.43 -8.16
C ASN A 30 9.32 6.65 -8.42
N LEU A 31 8.27 7.35 -8.84
CA LEU A 31 7.00 6.71 -9.16
C LEU A 31 7.16 5.69 -10.28
N LYS A 32 7.94 6.06 -11.30
CA LYS A 32 8.20 5.16 -12.42
C LYS A 32 8.92 3.90 -11.96
N LEU A 33 9.85 4.03 -11.01
CA LEU A 33 10.55 2.86 -10.46
C LEU A 33 9.58 1.95 -9.72
N LEU A 34 8.64 2.52 -8.98
CA LEU A 34 7.63 1.71 -8.30
C LEU A 34 6.73 0.99 -9.31
N VAL A 35 6.40 1.65 -10.41
CA VAL A 35 5.62 1.03 -11.48
C VAL A 35 6.39 -0.14 -12.09
N VAL A 36 7.70 0.03 -12.32
CA VAL A 36 8.54 -1.05 -12.84
C VAL A 36 8.53 -2.23 -11.87
N PHE A 37 8.63 -1.95 -10.57
CA PHE A 37 8.54 -3.00 -9.56
C PHE A 37 7.21 -3.75 -9.65
N ALA A 38 6.11 -3.01 -9.68
CA ALA A 38 4.78 -3.61 -9.73
C ALA A 38 4.61 -4.49 -10.97
N LYS A 39 5.07 -4.01 -12.12
CA LYS A 39 4.99 -4.78 -13.36
C LYS A 39 5.81 -6.06 -13.28
N ARG A 40 7.01 -6.00 -12.71
CA ARG A 40 7.87 -7.18 -12.56
C ARG A 40 7.26 -8.22 -11.65
N GLN A 41 6.49 -7.80 -10.66
CA GLN A 41 5.84 -8.70 -9.72
C GLN A 41 4.43 -9.10 -10.17
N ASN A 42 4.02 -8.66 -11.35
CA ASN A 42 2.67 -8.92 -11.89
C ASN A 42 1.56 -8.45 -10.95
N LEU A 43 1.78 -7.29 -10.34
CA LEU A 43 0.80 -6.71 -9.43
C LEU A 43 -0.16 -5.81 -10.19
N ARG A 44 -1.41 -5.77 -9.74
CA ARG A 44 -2.37 -4.76 -10.20
C ARG A 44 -2.08 -3.48 -9.41
N TYR A 45 -2.05 -2.34 -10.08
CA TYR A 45 -1.66 -1.11 -9.40
C TYR A 45 -2.40 0.11 -9.94
N GLU A 46 -2.44 1.16 -9.10
CA GLU A 46 -2.85 2.50 -9.47
C GLU A 46 -1.77 3.46 -8.99
N GLU A 47 -1.70 4.64 -9.58
CA GLU A 47 -0.68 5.64 -9.28
C GLU A 47 -1.31 6.90 -8.71
N ALA A 48 -0.62 7.52 -7.74
CA ALA A 48 -1.00 8.82 -7.20
C ALA A 48 0.25 9.66 -7.03
N THR A 49 0.12 10.97 -7.21
CA THR A 49 1.27 11.88 -7.16
C THR A 49 1.34 12.71 -5.88
N ASN A 50 0.38 12.57 -4.98
CA ASN A 50 0.40 13.18 -3.66
C ASN A 50 -0.58 12.46 -2.74
N GLY A 51 -0.54 12.86 -1.46
CA GLY A 51 -1.36 12.20 -0.45
C GLY A 51 -2.85 12.40 -0.61
N LEU A 52 -3.25 13.56 -1.11
CA LEU A 52 -4.68 13.83 -1.34
C LEU A 52 -5.21 12.95 -2.47
N GLU A 53 -4.48 12.88 -3.57
CA GLU A 53 -4.86 12.03 -4.69
C GLU A 53 -4.94 10.56 -4.27
N ALA A 54 -3.97 10.12 -3.47
CA ALA A 54 -3.96 8.75 -2.94
C ALA A 54 -5.22 8.46 -2.14
N PHE A 55 -5.60 9.38 -1.26
CA PHE A 55 -6.78 9.21 -0.44
C PHE A 55 -8.05 9.20 -1.29
N GLU A 56 -8.13 10.08 -2.28
CA GLU A 56 -9.29 10.15 -3.16
C GLU A 56 -9.45 8.89 -4.00
N ILE A 57 -8.34 8.36 -4.51
CA ILE A 57 -8.35 7.10 -5.26
C ILE A 57 -8.82 5.97 -4.33
N TYR A 58 -8.30 5.93 -3.11
CA TYR A 58 -8.66 4.91 -2.15
C TYR A 58 -10.17 4.91 -1.89
N LYS A 59 -10.74 6.09 -1.65
CA LYS A 59 -12.18 6.21 -1.41
C LYS A 59 -13.01 5.82 -2.63
N SER A 60 -12.58 6.26 -3.80
CA SER A 60 -13.30 5.97 -5.05
C SER A 60 -13.35 4.48 -5.32
N GLU A 61 -12.21 3.80 -5.17
CA GLU A 61 -12.12 2.36 -5.40
C GLU A 61 -12.90 1.58 -4.35
N ALA A 62 -12.96 2.09 -3.13
CA ALA A 62 -13.74 1.46 -2.06
C ALA A 62 -15.23 1.51 -2.37
N LYS A 63 -15.70 2.61 -2.96
CA LYS A 63 -17.11 2.73 -3.34
C LYS A 63 -17.47 1.73 -4.41
N GLU A 64 -16.58 1.48 -5.36
CA GLU A 64 -16.79 0.49 -6.40
C GLU A 64 -16.95 -0.91 -5.82
N ASN A 65 -16.26 -1.16 -4.69
CA ASN A 65 -16.30 -2.46 -4.03
C ASN A 65 -17.37 -2.54 -2.94
N SER A 66 -18.19 -1.50 -2.79
CA SER A 66 -19.15 -1.41 -1.67
C SER A 66 -20.26 -2.46 -1.71
N ASN A 67 -20.46 -3.12 -2.84
CA ASN A 67 -21.46 -4.17 -2.99
C ASN A 67 -20.96 -5.52 -2.47
N SER A 68 -19.71 -5.61 -2.11
CA SER A 68 -19.14 -6.83 -1.53
C SER A 68 -19.67 -7.02 -0.10
N SER A 69 -19.88 -8.25 0.29
CA SER A 69 -20.32 -8.55 1.64
C SER A 69 -19.45 -9.67 2.20
N PRO A 70 -18.60 -9.41 3.20
CA PRO A 70 -18.38 -8.10 3.83
C PRO A 70 -17.64 -7.14 2.91
N PRO A 71 -17.63 -5.84 3.22
CA PRO A 71 -16.88 -4.86 2.42
C PRO A 71 -15.39 -5.17 2.42
N THR A 72 -14.79 -5.16 1.24
CA THR A 72 -13.35 -5.46 1.12
C THR A 72 -12.57 -4.16 0.89
N ARG A 73 -11.32 -4.17 1.31
CA ARG A 73 -10.44 -3.02 1.09
C ARG A 73 -10.14 -2.89 -0.40
N PRO A 74 -10.03 -1.64 -0.90
CA PRO A 74 -9.77 -1.41 -2.33
C PRO A 74 -8.36 -1.77 -2.76
N PHE A 75 -7.40 -1.67 -1.84
CA PHE A 75 -6.00 -2.01 -2.09
C PHE A 75 -5.50 -2.88 -0.95
N ASP A 76 -4.63 -3.83 -1.29
CA ASP A 76 -4.00 -4.67 -0.27
C ASP A 76 -2.78 -3.98 0.32
N PHE A 77 -2.05 -3.23 -0.51
CA PHE A 77 -0.86 -2.50 -0.10
C PHE A 77 -0.89 -1.08 -0.63
N VAL A 78 -0.31 -0.17 0.14
CA VAL A 78 -0.08 1.21 -0.29
C VAL A 78 1.41 1.49 -0.07
N LEU A 79 2.13 1.81 -1.15
CA LEU A 79 3.52 2.24 -1.06
C LEU A 79 3.49 3.76 -1.07
N MET A 80 3.77 4.37 0.07
CA MET A 80 3.53 5.79 0.32
C MET A 80 4.81 6.56 0.62
N ASP A 81 5.21 7.46 -0.29
CA ASP A 81 6.23 8.42 0.01
C ASP A 81 5.70 9.37 1.09
N LEU A 82 6.50 9.67 2.11
CA LEU A 82 6.04 10.52 3.20
C LEU A 82 6.23 12.00 2.94
N SER A 83 7.21 12.39 2.10
CA SER A 83 7.51 13.80 1.82
C SER A 83 6.89 14.23 0.50
N MET A 84 5.68 14.75 0.54
CA MET A 84 4.96 15.18 -0.66
C MET A 84 4.26 16.51 -0.41
N PRO A 85 4.08 17.33 -1.48
CA PRO A 85 3.31 18.55 -1.36
C PRO A 85 1.81 18.25 -1.32
N VAL A 86 1.01 19.24 -1.05
CA VAL A 86 -0.45 19.23 -0.97
C VAL A 86 -0.91 18.49 0.28
N MET A 87 -0.67 17.20 0.35
CA MET A 87 -0.94 16.40 1.55
C MET A 87 0.18 15.36 1.66
N ASP A 88 0.91 15.40 2.78
CA ASP A 88 2.01 14.46 2.99
C ASP A 88 1.50 13.04 3.29
N GLY A 89 2.44 12.08 3.29
CA GLY A 89 2.09 10.69 3.43
C GLY A 89 1.50 10.33 4.78
N LEU A 90 1.93 10.97 5.87
CA LEU A 90 1.39 10.68 7.20
C LEU A 90 -0.05 11.16 7.32
N THR A 91 -0.33 12.37 6.81
CA THR A 91 -1.68 12.90 6.80
C THR A 91 -2.61 12.02 5.97
N SER A 92 -2.14 11.63 4.78
CA SER A 92 -2.89 10.72 3.91
C SER A 92 -3.18 9.40 4.63
N THR A 93 -2.18 8.84 5.31
CA THR A 93 -2.33 7.60 6.06
C THR A 93 -3.42 7.73 7.12
N ARG A 94 -3.42 8.83 7.89
CA ARG A 94 -4.45 9.07 8.89
C ARG A 94 -5.84 9.10 8.29
N HIS A 95 -5.99 9.77 7.15
CA HIS A 95 -7.26 9.84 6.45
C HIS A 95 -7.72 8.47 5.97
N ILE A 96 -6.80 7.67 5.42
CA ILE A 96 -7.11 6.32 4.98
C ILE A 96 -7.57 5.47 6.16
N ARG A 97 -6.87 5.53 7.28
CA ARG A 97 -7.22 4.76 8.48
C ARG A 97 -8.59 5.15 9.04
N GLN A 98 -8.87 6.45 9.08
CA GLN A 98 -10.17 6.94 9.52
C GLN A 98 -11.29 6.46 8.60
N PHE A 99 -11.04 6.49 7.29
CA PHE A 99 -12.01 6.03 6.32
C PHE A 99 -12.27 4.53 6.45
N GLU A 100 -11.21 3.73 6.59
CA GLU A 100 -11.35 2.28 6.78
C GLU A 100 -12.19 1.97 8.02
N SER A 101 -11.91 2.66 9.12
CA SER A 101 -12.64 2.47 10.36
C SER A 101 -14.11 2.84 10.21
N LYS A 102 -14.37 3.98 9.58
CA LYS A 102 -15.74 4.47 9.38
C LYS A 102 -16.56 3.52 8.51
N MET A 103 -15.94 2.94 7.50
CA MET A 103 -16.63 2.09 6.53
C MET A 103 -16.60 0.60 6.91
N GLY A 104 -15.93 0.24 7.99
CA GLY A 104 -15.81 -1.15 8.41
C GLY A 104 -14.96 -2.00 7.49
N LEU A 105 -13.99 -1.39 6.81
CA LEU A 105 -13.11 -2.10 5.89
C LEU A 105 -11.95 -2.75 6.63
N GLU A 106 -11.43 -3.85 6.06
CA GLU A 106 -10.15 -4.36 6.50
C GLU A 106 -9.07 -3.32 6.22
N SER A 107 -8.07 -3.25 7.10
CA SER A 107 -6.96 -2.32 6.92
C SER A 107 -6.03 -2.79 5.82
N CYS A 108 -5.66 -1.89 4.91
CA CYS A 108 -4.62 -2.19 3.94
C CYS A 108 -3.26 -2.13 4.64
N HIS A 109 -2.26 -2.73 4.04
CA HIS A 109 -0.89 -2.66 4.56
C HIS A 109 -0.21 -1.43 3.97
N ILE A 110 0.08 -0.43 4.81
CA ILE A 110 0.72 0.81 4.36
C ILE A 110 2.21 0.75 4.62
N VAL A 111 2.98 0.89 3.55
CA VAL A 111 4.45 0.91 3.59
C VAL A 111 4.90 2.33 3.36
N ALA A 112 5.50 2.94 4.38
CA ALA A 112 6.04 4.29 4.27
C ALA A 112 7.44 4.23 3.65
N LEU A 113 7.67 5.07 2.65
CA LEU A 113 8.98 5.23 2.01
C LEU A 113 9.48 6.62 2.34
N THR A 114 10.62 6.72 2.99
CA THR A 114 11.08 8.00 3.51
C THR A 114 12.60 8.11 3.51
N GLY A 115 13.11 9.34 3.35
CA GLY A 115 14.54 9.61 3.54
C GLY A 115 14.90 9.89 4.99
N LEU A 116 13.90 9.92 5.89
CA LEU A 116 14.11 10.26 7.30
C LEU A 116 14.08 8.98 8.14
N ALA A 117 15.09 8.84 9.01
CA ALA A 117 15.27 7.59 9.75
C ALA A 117 15.33 7.80 11.28
N SER A 118 14.95 8.96 11.79
CA SER A 118 15.01 9.20 13.23
C SER A 118 13.97 8.36 13.98
N ALA A 119 14.22 8.12 15.25
CA ALA A 119 13.27 7.39 16.09
C ALA A 119 11.94 8.14 16.17
N GLN A 120 11.99 9.48 16.21
CA GLN A 120 10.77 10.27 16.25
C GLN A 120 9.96 10.12 14.96
N ASP A 121 10.63 10.12 13.80
CA ASP A 121 9.94 9.93 12.53
C ASP A 121 9.25 8.57 12.47
N GLN A 122 9.89 7.54 12.99
CA GLN A 122 9.30 6.21 13.03
C GLN A 122 8.09 6.16 13.96
N ARG A 123 8.16 6.82 15.12
CA ARG A 123 7.02 6.89 16.04
C ARG A 123 5.85 7.63 15.39
N ASP A 124 6.13 8.74 14.72
CA ASP A 124 5.10 9.52 14.05
C ASP A 124 4.40 8.68 12.99
N ALA A 125 5.17 7.88 12.24
CA ALA A 125 4.61 7.00 11.22
C ALA A 125 3.71 5.93 11.85
N GLN A 126 4.16 5.31 12.93
CA GLN A 126 3.36 4.30 13.63
C GLN A 126 2.06 4.89 14.16
N GLU A 127 2.13 6.08 14.74
CA GLU A 127 0.93 6.75 15.26
C GLU A 127 -0.05 7.10 14.16
N ALA A 128 0.45 7.42 12.97
CA ALA A 128 -0.40 7.71 11.83
C ALA A 128 -1.07 6.46 11.26
N GLY A 129 -0.53 5.28 11.56
CA GLY A 129 -1.11 4.02 11.13
C GLY A 129 -0.31 3.28 10.05
N VAL A 130 0.97 3.63 9.88
CA VAL A 130 1.87 2.94 8.95
C VAL A 130 2.23 1.56 9.51
N ASP A 131 2.23 0.55 8.65
CA ASP A 131 2.56 -0.83 9.06
C ASP A 131 4.04 -1.14 8.90
N THR A 132 4.65 -0.65 7.83
CA THR A 132 6.06 -0.90 7.54
C THR A 132 6.74 0.40 7.15
N TYR A 133 7.96 0.59 7.61
CA TYR A 133 8.71 1.82 7.44
C TYR A 133 10.02 1.48 6.76
N LEU A 134 10.21 1.96 5.53
CA LEU A 134 11.43 1.71 4.76
C LEU A 134 12.15 3.02 4.47
N VAL A 135 13.46 3.04 4.74
CA VAL A 135 14.27 4.24 4.55
C VAL A 135 14.91 4.21 3.16
N LYS A 136 14.79 5.31 2.43
CA LYS A 136 15.37 5.45 1.09
C LYS A 136 16.89 5.49 1.18
N PRO A 137 17.63 4.98 0.19
CA PRO A 137 17.11 4.39 -1.05
C PRO A 137 16.53 2.99 -0.82
N VAL A 138 15.33 2.76 -1.33
CA VAL A 138 14.61 1.51 -1.12
C VAL A 138 14.90 0.56 -2.27
N LYS A 139 15.28 -0.68 -1.93
CA LYS A 139 15.55 -1.71 -2.92
C LYS A 139 14.29 -2.53 -3.19
N PHE A 140 14.18 -3.02 -4.41
CA PHE A 140 13.04 -3.89 -4.77
C PHE A 140 12.96 -5.12 -3.85
N ALA A 141 14.12 -5.66 -3.44
CA ALA A 141 14.14 -6.79 -2.53
C ALA A 141 13.48 -6.47 -1.19
N ASP A 142 13.65 -5.25 -0.69
CA ASP A 142 13.05 -4.84 0.58
C ASP A 142 11.52 -4.76 0.45
N ILE A 143 11.05 -4.19 -0.65
CA ILE A 143 9.61 -4.09 -0.90
C ILE A 143 9.01 -5.49 -1.07
N LYS A 144 9.71 -6.34 -1.81
CA LYS A 144 9.25 -7.70 -2.08
C LYS A 144 9.05 -8.49 -0.78
N LYS A 145 9.94 -8.30 0.20
CA LYS A 145 9.80 -8.96 1.50
C LYS A 145 8.50 -8.58 2.20
N VAL A 146 8.10 -7.32 2.07
CA VAL A 146 6.86 -6.85 2.68
C VAL A 146 5.66 -7.59 2.09
N PHE A 147 5.75 -7.94 0.83
CA PHE A 147 4.67 -8.66 0.14
C PHE A 147 4.67 -10.17 0.45
N GLY A 148 5.55 -10.60 1.36
CA GLY A 148 5.62 -12.00 1.73
C GLY A 148 6.47 -12.84 0.80
N GLY A 149 7.18 -12.20 -0.12
CA GLY A 149 8.08 -12.90 -1.01
C GLY A 149 9.42 -13.14 -0.33
N THR A 150 9.74 -14.36 -0.10
CA THR A 150 11.02 -14.72 0.53
C THR A 150 11.96 -15.32 -0.49
#